data_754d2d3b7d9213abc7e8257f125f91eb
#
_entry.id   754d2d3b7d9213abc7e8257f125f91eb
#
_cell.length_a   1.000
_cell.length_b   1.000
_cell.length_c   1.000
_cell.angle_alpha   90.00
_cell.angle_beta   90.00
_cell.angle_gamma   90.00
#
_symmetry.space_group_name_H-M   'P 1'
#
loop_
_entity.id
_entity.type
_entity.pdbx_description
1 polymer ?
#
loop_
_entity_poly.entity_id
_entity_poly.type
_entity_poly.pdbx_seq_one_letter_code
_entity_poly.pdbx_strand_id
1 'polypeptide(L)'
;MTCREPQRADDQTAKQLVQLYLPEVEVCLHDDGSEPMMYDLDLWWPDGHAEAMEVTIAIDDDLLRLDLRLVRHGSMIPARESTRDWTLGLASGTTEVRAVKGKADHLLSLVERAGVTRFIARNENESVTAIRMLRRLGVSHGYSFNARREPPKINIVSPGTARHWIQPESINKVVEDHARRNEKKLALSGCDERHLFVLFDFTSPEGWNAFVEEGEPPEMPLHLPDAVTTVWAAWPMGRNGPFYASPPVVWRVRRGGRWEVLL
;
A
#
# COMPACT_ATOMS: atom_id res chain seq x y z
N MET A 1 15.55 2.28 33.87
CA MET A 1 15.00 1.29 32.94
C MET A 1 15.86 1.27 31.70
N THR A 2 16.31 0.13 31.19
CA THR A 2 17.20 0.13 30.02
C THR A 2 16.29 0.08 28.78
N CYS A 3 16.26 1.16 28.03
CA CYS A 3 15.51 1.21 26.76
C CYS A 3 16.08 0.15 25.80
N ARG A 4 15.21 -0.72 25.28
CA ARG A 4 15.59 -1.70 24.25
C ARG A 4 15.33 -1.11 22.87
N GLU A 5 16.24 -1.35 21.95
CA GLU A 5 16.08 -0.93 20.56
C GLU A 5 15.16 -1.86 19.80
N PRO A 6 14.22 -1.31 18.99
CA PRO A 6 13.39 -2.12 18.10
C PRO A 6 14.23 -2.91 17.10
N GLN A 7 13.83 -4.16 16.84
CA GLN A 7 14.53 -5.03 15.88
C GLN A 7 13.81 -5.11 14.53
N ARG A 8 12.48 -5.01 14.53
CA ARG A 8 11.69 -5.01 13.29
C ARG A 8 11.89 -3.69 12.53
N ALA A 9 11.99 -3.76 11.21
CA ALA A 9 12.23 -2.59 10.36
C ALA A 9 11.10 -1.55 10.43
N ASP A 10 9.86 -1.99 10.59
CA ASP A 10 8.68 -1.14 10.75
C ASP A 10 8.71 -0.38 12.10
N ASP A 11 9.05 -1.06 13.19
CA ASP A 11 9.20 -0.43 14.51
C ASP A 11 10.35 0.58 14.53
N GLN A 12 11.47 0.26 13.87
CA GLN A 12 12.60 1.19 13.72
C GLN A 12 12.19 2.44 12.93
N THR A 13 11.42 2.24 11.85
CA THR A 13 10.91 3.36 11.05
C THR A 13 9.95 4.21 11.85
N ALA A 14 9.02 3.60 12.60
CA ALA A 14 8.09 4.31 13.47
C ALA A 14 8.85 5.11 14.54
N LYS A 15 9.83 4.48 15.23
CA LYS A 15 10.71 5.16 16.20
C LYS A 15 11.38 6.40 15.59
N GLN A 16 12.02 6.24 14.42
CA GLN A 16 12.73 7.35 13.77
C GLN A 16 11.78 8.51 13.42
N LEU A 17 10.59 8.19 12.90
CA LEU A 17 9.60 9.20 12.53
C LEU A 17 9.00 9.87 13.76
N VAL A 18 8.68 9.13 14.82
CA VAL A 18 8.18 9.72 16.07
C VAL A 18 9.22 10.66 16.67
N GLN A 19 10.49 10.23 16.77
CA GLN A 19 11.56 11.07 17.33
C GLN A 19 11.90 12.29 16.46
N LEU A 20 11.64 12.22 15.15
CA LEU A 20 11.80 13.39 14.27
C LEU A 20 10.82 14.52 14.62
N TYR A 21 9.59 14.18 15.01
CA TYR A 21 8.53 15.14 15.31
C TYR A 21 8.29 15.38 16.80
N LEU A 22 8.74 14.47 17.64
CA LEU A 22 8.71 14.56 19.10
C LEU A 22 10.11 14.23 19.65
N PRO A 23 11.09 15.12 19.47
CA PRO A 23 12.50 14.86 19.83
C PRO A 23 12.72 14.70 21.35
N GLU A 24 11.78 15.15 22.17
CA GLU A 24 11.80 14.99 23.63
C GLU A 24 11.35 13.60 24.10
N VAL A 25 10.72 12.79 23.22
CA VAL A 25 10.19 11.47 23.58
C VAL A 25 11.27 10.41 23.36
N GLU A 26 11.52 9.58 24.37
CA GLU A 26 12.34 8.37 24.22
C GLU A 26 11.44 7.22 23.78
N VAL A 27 11.73 6.62 22.61
CA VAL A 27 10.95 5.50 22.04
C VAL A 27 11.70 4.19 22.26
N CYS A 28 11.07 3.27 23.01
CA CYS A 28 11.64 1.99 23.43
C CYS A 28 10.79 0.81 22.94
N LEU A 29 11.43 -0.33 22.69
CA LEU A 29 10.72 -1.58 22.41
C LEU A 29 9.98 -2.07 23.66
N HIS A 30 8.67 -2.33 23.53
CA HIS A 30 7.85 -2.94 24.56
C HIS A 30 7.65 -4.44 24.28
N ASP A 31 7.22 -4.82 23.07
CA ASP A 31 7.03 -6.22 22.68
C ASP A 31 8.37 -6.91 22.46
N ASP A 32 8.81 -7.68 23.46
CA ASP A 32 10.00 -8.53 23.39
C ASP A 32 9.67 -10.00 23.07
N GLY A 33 8.41 -10.28 22.73
CA GLY A 33 7.91 -11.62 22.43
C GLY A 33 7.70 -12.52 23.65
N SER A 34 7.79 -11.99 24.86
CA SER A 34 7.62 -12.76 26.10
C SER A 34 6.16 -13.12 26.40
N GLU A 35 5.24 -12.25 26.00
CA GLU A 35 3.81 -12.44 26.22
C GLU A 35 2.99 -12.15 24.95
N PRO A 36 1.84 -12.85 24.75
CA PRO A 36 0.96 -12.56 23.63
C PRO A 36 0.21 -11.24 23.84
N MET A 37 -0.09 -10.54 22.76
CA MET A 37 -0.89 -9.31 22.77
C MET A 37 -0.21 -8.08 23.39
N MET A 38 1.11 -8.07 23.47
CA MET A 38 1.88 -6.86 23.78
C MET A 38 1.81 -5.87 22.60
N TYR A 39 1.76 -4.58 22.90
CA TYR A 39 1.96 -3.54 21.90
C TYR A 39 3.46 -3.34 21.60
N ASP A 40 3.78 -2.67 20.51
CA ASP A 40 5.15 -2.72 19.98
C ASP A 40 6.12 -1.77 20.72
N LEU A 41 5.71 -0.52 21.03
CA LEU A 41 6.62 0.53 21.50
C LEU A 41 6.05 1.30 22.70
N ASP A 42 6.93 1.63 23.66
CA ASP A 42 6.71 2.63 24.70
C ASP A 42 7.21 4.01 24.25
N LEU A 43 6.39 5.03 24.44
CA LEU A 43 6.76 6.44 24.27
C LEU A 43 6.97 7.08 25.65
N TRP A 44 8.21 7.25 26.07
CA TRP A 44 8.55 7.83 27.36
C TRP A 44 8.74 9.34 27.25
N TRP A 45 7.97 10.08 28.03
CA TRP A 45 8.05 11.52 28.11
C TRP A 45 9.03 11.96 29.22
N PRO A 46 9.59 13.21 29.17
CA PRO A 46 10.55 13.71 30.17
C PRO A 46 9.99 13.76 31.58
N ASP A 47 8.71 13.84 31.77
CA ASP A 47 8.04 13.84 33.08
C ASP A 47 7.85 12.42 33.66
N GLY A 48 8.27 11.39 32.93
CA GLY A 48 8.26 10.00 33.36
C GLY A 48 6.96 9.24 33.06
N HIS A 49 5.95 9.85 32.41
CA HIS A 49 4.82 9.07 31.93
C HIS A 49 5.13 8.32 30.63
N ALA A 50 4.45 7.21 30.43
CA ALA A 50 4.58 6.40 29.22
C ALA A 50 3.25 6.31 28.48
N GLU A 51 3.34 6.31 27.16
CA GLU A 51 2.24 6.09 26.23
C GLU A 51 2.50 4.82 25.41
N ALA A 52 1.44 4.11 25.05
CA ALA A 52 1.55 2.88 24.26
C ALA A 52 1.43 3.15 22.77
N MET A 53 2.26 2.50 21.95
CA MET A 53 2.16 2.57 20.49
C MET A 53 2.19 1.18 19.87
N GLU A 54 1.19 0.90 19.05
CA GLU A 54 1.16 -0.26 18.16
C GLU A 54 1.55 0.18 16.76
N VAL A 55 2.45 -0.56 16.12
CA VAL A 55 2.95 -0.30 14.77
C VAL A 55 2.37 -1.32 13.80
N THR A 56 1.83 -0.87 12.70
CA THR A 56 1.28 -1.74 11.66
C THR A 56 1.62 -1.23 10.26
N ILE A 57 1.66 -2.13 9.30
CA ILE A 57 1.89 -1.78 7.91
C ILE A 57 0.59 -1.97 7.12
N ALA A 58 0.19 -0.93 6.41
CA ALA A 58 -0.94 -1.00 5.49
C ALA A 58 -0.50 -1.65 4.18
N ILE A 59 -0.40 -2.98 4.21
CA ILE A 59 -0.12 -3.81 3.03
C ILE A 59 -1.42 -4.41 2.55
N ASP A 60 -1.66 -4.34 1.24
CA ASP A 60 -2.65 -5.20 0.60
C ASP A 60 -2.02 -6.59 0.43
N ASP A 61 -2.37 -7.52 1.34
CA ASP A 61 -1.88 -8.91 1.32
C ASP A 61 -2.10 -9.58 -0.04
N ASP A 62 -3.19 -9.26 -0.73
CA ASP A 62 -3.50 -9.83 -2.03
C ASP A 62 -2.56 -9.27 -3.11
N LEU A 63 -2.24 -7.97 -3.05
CA LEU A 63 -1.25 -7.37 -3.93
C LEU A 63 0.16 -7.90 -3.65
N LEU A 64 0.55 -8.01 -2.39
CA LEU A 64 1.84 -8.58 -2.01
C LEU A 64 1.99 -10.02 -2.53
N ARG A 65 0.96 -10.86 -2.35
CA ARG A 65 0.94 -12.24 -2.89
C ARG A 65 1.01 -12.26 -4.41
N LEU A 66 0.39 -11.29 -5.08
CA LEU A 66 0.45 -11.16 -6.53
C LEU A 66 1.86 -10.79 -6.98
N ASP A 67 2.49 -9.80 -6.34
CA ASP A 67 3.85 -9.37 -6.67
C ASP A 67 4.85 -10.51 -6.46
N LEU A 68 4.74 -11.25 -5.36
CA LEU A 68 5.55 -12.45 -5.13
C LEU A 68 5.34 -13.52 -6.23
N ARG A 69 4.11 -13.70 -6.73
CA ARG A 69 3.84 -14.58 -7.87
C ARG A 69 4.41 -14.06 -9.18
N LEU A 70 4.35 -12.74 -9.41
CA LEU A 70 4.97 -12.12 -10.58
C LEU A 70 6.49 -12.25 -10.54
N VAL A 71 7.12 -12.05 -9.39
CA VAL A 71 8.56 -12.30 -9.19
C VAL A 71 8.89 -13.78 -9.47
N ARG A 72 8.14 -14.69 -8.87
CA ARG A 72 8.38 -16.15 -9.00
C ARG A 72 8.19 -16.69 -10.42
N HIS A 73 7.20 -16.17 -11.14
CA HIS A 73 6.84 -16.65 -12.50
C HIS A 73 7.38 -15.75 -13.61
N GLY A 74 8.02 -14.64 -13.26
CA GLY A 74 8.45 -13.60 -14.17
C GLY A 74 7.29 -12.71 -14.62
N SER A 75 7.48 -11.41 -14.66
CA SER A 75 6.48 -10.42 -15.08
C SER A 75 6.46 -10.20 -16.60
N MET A 76 7.48 -10.64 -17.33
CA MET A 76 7.59 -10.48 -18.77
C MET A 76 7.51 -11.80 -19.52
N ILE A 77 6.88 -11.77 -20.69
CA ILE A 77 6.87 -12.86 -21.66
C ILE A 77 7.22 -12.32 -23.06
N PRO A 78 8.00 -13.06 -23.86
CA PRO A 78 8.21 -12.71 -25.26
C PRO A 78 6.91 -12.93 -26.03
N ALA A 79 6.53 -11.96 -26.87
CA ALA A 79 5.42 -12.11 -27.78
C ALA A 79 5.85 -12.86 -29.05
N ARG A 80 5.01 -13.77 -29.54
CA ARG A 80 5.21 -14.54 -30.77
C ARG A 80 4.17 -14.22 -31.83
N GLU A 81 2.98 -13.82 -31.39
CA GLU A 81 1.83 -13.51 -32.23
C GLU A 81 1.52 -12.01 -32.24
N SER A 82 1.76 -11.33 -31.13
CA SER A 82 1.62 -9.87 -31.02
C SER A 82 2.82 -9.17 -31.67
N THR A 83 2.55 -8.04 -32.36
CA THR A 83 3.57 -7.24 -33.05
C THR A 83 4.01 -6.01 -32.26
N ARG A 84 3.41 -5.79 -31.08
CA ARG A 84 3.65 -4.62 -30.23
C ARG A 84 4.10 -5.04 -28.85
N ASP A 85 4.84 -4.16 -28.20
CA ASP A 85 5.05 -4.27 -26.75
C ASP A 85 3.74 -3.95 -26.00
N TRP A 86 3.39 -4.77 -25.01
CA TRP A 86 2.22 -4.58 -24.20
C TRP A 86 2.55 -4.51 -22.72
N THR A 87 1.78 -3.70 -21.99
CA THR A 87 1.69 -3.79 -20.54
C THR A 87 0.25 -4.13 -20.17
N LEU A 88 0.09 -5.19 -19.38
CA LEU A 88 -1.18 -5.68 -18.87
C LEU A 88 -1.24 -5.50 -17.36
N GLY A 89 -2.20 -4.72 -16.88
CA GLY A 89 -2.52 -4.61 -15.45
C GLY A 89 -3.51 -5.70 -15.05
N LEU A 90 -3.23 -6.36 -13.93
CA LEU A 90 -4.12 -7.35 -13.35
C LEU A 90 -5.21 -6.70 -12.50
N ALA A 91 -6.35 -7.37 -12.32
CA ALA A 91 -7.51 -6.81 -11.63
C ALA A 91 -7.45 -6.99 -10.10
N SER A 92 -6.79 -8.05 -9.63
CA SER A 92 -6.74 -8.39 -8.21
C SER A 92 -5.59 -9.33 -7.88
N GLY A 93 -5.27 -9.43 -6.61
CA GLY A 93 -4.28 -10.34 -6.07
C GLY A 93 -4.61 -11.83 -6.25
N THR A 94 -5.86 -12.17 -6.50
CA THR A 94 -6.30 -13.56 -6.77
C THR A 94 -6.10 -14.01 -8.21
N THR A 95 -5.67 -13.10 -9.11
CA THR A 95 -5.49 -13.42 -10.54
C THR A 95 -4.43 -14.50 -10.74
N GLU A 96 -4.78 -15.51 -11.55
CA GLU A 96 -3.87 -16.61 -11.90
C GLU A 96 -2.86 -16.19 -12.98
N VAL A 97 -1.67 -15.72 -12.56
CA VAL A 97 -0.61 -15.22 -13.44
C VAL A 97 -0.25 -16.20 -14.56
N ARG A 98 -0.19 -17.52 -14.27
CA ARG A 98 0.12 -18.54 -15.28
C ARG A 98 -0.92 -18.63 -16.38
N ALA A 99 -2.21 -18.49 -16.03
CA ALA A 99 -3.29 -18.52 -17.01
C ALA A 99 -3.26 -17.31 -17.92
N VAL A 100 -2.96 -16.11 -17.35
CA VAL A 100 -2.74 -14.89 -18.14
C VAL A 100 -1.57 -15.08 -19.08
N LYS A 101 -0.41 -15.50 -18.59
CA LYS A 101 0.81 -15.72 -19.41
C LYS A 101 0.58 -16.71 -20.55
N GLY A 102 -0.17 -17.77 -20.31
CA GLY A 102 -0.42 -18.79 -21.34
C GLY A 102 -1.33 -18.35 -22.49
N LYS A 103 -2.11 -17.25 -22.30
CA LYS A 103 -3.11 -16.81 -23.28
C LYS A 103 -2.91 -15.36 -23.75
N ALA A 104 -2.12 -14.56 -23.05
CA ALA A 104 -2.00 -13.12 -23.30
C ALA A 104 -1.53 -12.82 -24.72
N ASP A 105 -0.49 -13.47 -25.22
CA ASP A 105 0.09 -13.20 -26.54
C ASP A 105 -0.95 -13.39 -27.64
N HIS A 106 -1.63 -14.54 -27.68
CA HIS A 106 -2.68 -14.83 -28.64
C HIS A 106 -3.84 -13.83 -28.56
N LEU A 107 -4.35 -13.55 -27.35
CA LEU A 107 -5.46 -12.62 -27.16
C LEU A 107 -5.09 -11.20 -27.57
N LEU A 108 -3.86 -10.75 -27.26
CA LEU A 108 -3.38 -9.43 -27.65
C LEU A 108 -3.20 -9.30 -29.17
N SER A 109 -2.76 -10.35 -29.86
CA SER A 109 -2.72 -10.34 -31.33
C SER A 109 -4.12 -10.15 -31.96
N LEU A 110 -5.18 -10.66 -31.32
CA LEU A 110 -6.56 -10.41 -31.72
C LEU A 110 -7.02 -8.98 -31.42
N VAL A 111 -6.59 -8.42 -30.31
CA VAL A 111 -6.84 -7.01 -29.92
C VAL A 111 -6.18 -6.07 -30.93
N GLU A 112 -4.92 -6.35 -31.33
CA GLU A 112 -4.20 -5.59 -32.37
C GLU A 112 -4.91 -5.64 -33.73
N ARG A 113 -5.36 -6.81 -34.14
CA ARG A 113 -6.12 -6.98 -35.40
C ARG A 113 -7.43 -6.19 -35.41
N ALA A 114 -8.02 -5.96 -34.22
CA ALA A 114 -9.19 -5.10 -34.06
C ALA A 114 -8.81 -3.59 -34.02
N GLY A 115 -7.54 -3.22 -34.20
CA GLY A 115 -7.06 -1.84 -34.19
C GLY A 115 -7.00 -1.20 -32.80
N VAL A 116 -7.11 -1.99 -31.73
CA VAL A 116 -7.10 -1.47 -30.36
C VAL A 116 -5.69 -1.45 -29.82
N THR A 117 -5.27 -0.30 -29.34
CA THR A 117 -3.94 -0.08 -28.74
C THR A 117 -3.97 0.15 -27.23
N ARG A 118 -5.17 0.41 -26.70
CA ARG A 118 -5.43 0.61 -25.26
C ARG A 118 -6.85 0.13 -24.94
N PHE A 119 -7.00 -0.54 -23.80
CA PHE A 119 -8.31 -0.91 -23.28
C PHE A 119 -8.35 -0.85 -21.75
N ILE A 120 -9.54 -0.58 -21.22
CA ILE A 120 -9.88 -0.74 -19.80
C ILE A 120 -11.03 -1.74 -19.78
N ALA A 121 -10.88 -2.84 -19.06
CA ALA A 121 -11.81 -3.96 -19.10
C ALA A 121 -13.22 -3.65 -18.53
N ARG A 122 -13.43 -2.46 -17.96
CA ARG A 122 -14.74 -1.99 -17.46
C ARG A 122 -15.51 -1.14 -18.48
N ASN A 123 -14.89 -0.68 -19.57
CA ASN A 123 -15.43 0.32 -20.49
C ASN A 123 -15.60 -0.21 -21.93
N GLU A 124 -16.04 0.64 -22.79
CA GLU A 124 -16.58 0.61 -24.16
C GLU A 124 -16.01 -0.41 -25.17
N ASN A 125 -14.80 -0.93 -24.96
CA ASN A 125 -14.20 -1.94 -25.83
C ASN A 125 -14.67 -3.39 -25.52
N GLU A 126 -15.76 -3.57 -24.80
CA GLU A 126 -16.37 -4.89 -24.54
C GLU A 126 -16.85 -5.60 -25.82
N SER A 127 -16.98 -4.88 -26.94
CA SER A 127 -17.28 -5.46 -28.25
C SER A 127 -16.20 -6.43 -28.74
N VAL A 128 -14.93 -6.23 -28.33
CA VAL A 128 -13.82 -7.12 -28.73
C VAL A 128 -13.79 -8.34 -27.83
N THR A 129 -14.13 -9.50 -28.39
CA THR A 129 -14.18 -10.78 -27.64
C THR A 129 -12.88 -11.09 -26.90
N ALA A 130 -11.72 -10.78 -27.48
CA ALA A 130 -10.42 -11.00 -26.84
C ALA A 130 -10.26 -10.18 -25.55
N ILE A 131 -10.75 -8.94 -25.50
CA ILE A 131 -10.73 -8.11 -24.28
C ILE A 131 -11.60 -8.73 -23.18
N ARG A 132 -12.80 -9.23 -23.55
CA ARG A 132 -13.65 -9.95 -22.59
C ARG A 132 -12.98 -11.21 -22.04
N MET A 133 -12.21 -11.92 -22.86
CA MET A 133 -11.45 -13.09 -22.42
C MET A 133 -10.30 -12.69 -21.50
N LEU A 134 -9.55 -11.63 -21.82
CA LEU A 134 -8.51 -11.08 -20.94
C LEU A 134 -9.09 -10.68 -19.55
N ARG A 135 -10.26 -10.02 -19.55
CA ARG A 135 -10.98 -9.69 -18.32
C ARG A 135 -11.33 -10.93 -17.48
N ARG A 136 -11.84 -11.99 -18.11
CA ARG A 136 -12.13 -13.26 -17.41
C ARG A 136 -10.88 -13.93 -16.83
N LEU A 137 -9.71 -13.65 -17.39
CA LEU A 137 -8.43 -14.08 -16.86
C LEU A 137 -7.91 -13.16 -15.73
N GLY A 138 -8.63 -12.09 -15.41
CA GLY A 138 -8.25 -11.14 -14.35
C GLY A 138 -7.39 -9.98 -14.84
N VAL A 139 -7.39 -9.66 -16.14
CA VAL A 139 -6.74 -8.44 -16.66
C VAL A 139 -7.71 -7.28 -16.56
N SER A 140 -7.31 -6.18 -15.95
CA SER A 140 -8.11 -4.96 -15.79
C SER A 140 -7.93 -3.96 -16.91
N HIS A 141 -6.73 -3.85 -17.45
CA HIS A 141 -6.40 -2.91 -18.51
C HIS A 141 -5.18 -3.39 -19.31
N GLY A 142 -5.00 -2.80 -20.48
CA GLY A 142 -3.82 -3.02 -21.29
C GLY A 142 -3.53 -1.81 -22.17
N TYR A 143 -2.26 -1.56 -22.41
CA TYR A 143 -1.81 -0.54 -23.36
C TYR A 143 -0.57 -1.02 -24.11
N SER A 144 -0.49 -0.66 -25.39
CA SER A 144 0.58 -1.08 -26.28
C SER A 144 1.45 0.09 -26.68
N PHE A 145 2.70 -0.24 -26.98
CA PHE A 145 3.69 0.64 -27.58
C PHE A 145 4.21 0.02 -28.87
N ASN A 146 4.81 0.84 -29.73
CA ASN A 146 5.59 0.30 -30.81
C ASN A 146 6.75 -0.51 -30.24
N ALA A 147 6.93 -1.73 -30.71
CA ALA A 147 8.01 -2.57 -30.25
C ALA A 147 9.35 -1.86 -30.48
N ARG A 148 10.11 -1.70 -29.40
CA ARG A 148 11.44 -1.10 -29.42
C ARG A 148 12.53 -2.12 -29.72
N ARG A 149 12.21 -3.40 -29.58
CA ARG A 149 13.10 -4.56 -29.75
C ARG A 149 12.34 -5.72 -30.36
N GLU A 150 13.01 -6.59 -31.06
CA GLU A 150 12.47 -7.87 -31.52
C GLU A 150 13.06 -9.01 -30.67
N PRO A 151 12.26 -9.96 -30.20
CA PRO A 151 10.80 -9.99 -30.28
C PRO A 151 10.14 -8.97 -29.32
N PRO A 152 8.88 -8.57 -29.64
CA PRO A 152 8.07 -7.75 -28.75
C PRO A 152 7.87 -8.44 -27.40
N LYS A 153 7.54 -7.65 -26.37
CA LYS A 153 7.36 -8.16 -25.01
C LYS A 153 6.02 -7.77 -24.42
N ILE A 154 5.48 -8.67 -23.63
CA ILE A 154 4.27 -8.43 -22.83
C ILE A 154 4.73 -8.34 -21.38
N ASN A 155 4.57 -7.18 -20.77
CA ASN A 155 4.82 -6.95 -19.35
C ASN A 155 3.51 -7.09 -18.57
N ILE A 156 3.51 -7.91 -17.53
CA ILE A 156 2.36 -8.11 -16.63
C ILE A 156 2.69 -7.41 -15.31
N VAL A 157 1.81 -6.52 -14.90
CA VAL A 157 2.00 -5.69 -13.70
C VAL A 157 0.84 -5.85 -12.73
N SER A 158 1.11 -5.63 -11.46
CA SER A 158 0.08 -5.62 -10.43
C SER A 158 -0.89 -4.43 -10.59
N PRO A 159 -2.08 -4.47 -9.96
CA PRO A 159 -3.08 -3.40 -10.06
C PRO A 159 -2.59 -2.04 -9.54
N GLY A 160 -1.57 -2.03 -8.72
CA GLY A 160 -0.98 -0.82 -8.14
C GLY A 160 -0.52 0.24 -9.16
N THR A 161 -0.42 -0.12 -10.45
CA THR A 161 -0.11 0.82 -11.55
C THR A 161 -1.34 1.46 -12.19
N ALA A 162 -2.57 1.02 -11.83
CA ALA A 162 -3.83 1.53 -12.38
C ALA A 162 -4.64 2.35 -11.35
N ARG A 163 -3.99 3.29 -10.72
CA ARG A 163 -4.41 3.98 -9.49
C ARG A 163 -5.46 5.09 -9.65
N HIS A 164 -5.99 5.36 -10.80
CA HIS A 164 -6.81 6.55 -11.10
C HIS A 164 -8.23 6.60 -10.50
N TRP A 165 -8.62 5.65 -9.62
CA TRP A 165 -10.01 5.54 -9.14
C TRP A 165 -10.16 5.31 -7.64
N ILE A 166 -9.11 5.60 -6.87
CA ILE A 166 -9.15 5.47 -5.41
C ILE A 166 -9.67 6.80 -4.86
N GLN A 167 -10.75 6.75 -4.07
CA GLN A 167 -11.28 7.93 -3.40
C GLN A 167 -10.27 8.40 -2.33
N PRO A 168 -10.05 9.71 -2.17
CA PRO A 168 -9.13 10.23 -1.15
C PRO A 168 -9.45 9.73 0.26
N GLU A 169 -10.74 9.53 0.55
CA GLU A 169 -11.23 9.06 1.85
C GLU A 169 -10.93 7.57 2.11
N SER A 170 -10.47 6.84 1.11
CA SER A 170 -10.17 5.39 1.26
C SER A 170 -9.06 5.13 2.29
N ILE A 171 -8.14 6.07 2.49
CA ILE A 171 -7.10 5.97 3.53
C ILE A 171 -7.72 5.91 4.93
N ASN A 172 -8.79 6.67 5.20
CA ASN A 172 -9.49 6.63 6.49
C ASN A 172 -10.00 5.22 6.77
N LYS A 173 -10.60 4.55 5.77
CA LYS A 173 -11.08 3.18 5.91
C LYS A 173 -9.95 2.21 6.24
N VAL A 174 -8.81 2.33 5.57
CA VAL A 174 -7.63 1.48 5.87
C VAL A 174 -7.19 1.69 7.32
N VAL A 175 -7.05 2.94 7.75
CA VAL A 175 -6.65 3.28 9.12
C VAL A 175 -7.67 2.76 10.15
N GLU A 176 -8.97 2.94 9.91
CA GLU A 176 -10.03 2.44 10.77
C GLU A 176 -10.04 0.91 10.88
N ASP A 177 -9.77 0.20 9.78
CA ASP A 177 -9.67 -1.25 9.78
C ASP A 177 -8.45 -1.72 10.61
N HIS A 178 -7.31 -1.06 10.50
CA HIS A 178 -6.15 -1.32 11.35
C HIS A 178 -6.41 -0.97 12.82
N ALA A 179 -7.10 0.13 13.10
CA ALA A 179 -7.47 0.53 14.45
C ALA A 179 -8.36 -0.54 15.13
N ARG A 180 -9.37 -1.05 14.43
CA ARG A 180 -10.23 -2.14 14.94
C ARG A 180 -9.45 -3.44 15.20
N ARG A 181 -8.50 -3.80 14.33
CA ARG A 181 -7.69 -5.02 14.51
C ARG A 181 -6.78 -4.96 15.73
N ASN A 182 -6.27 -3.76 16.06
CA ASN A 182 -5.29 -3.55 17.13
C ASN A 182 -5.92 -3.00 18.41
N GLU A 183 -7.23 -2.75 18.43
CA GLU A 183 -7.98 -2.21 19.55
C GLU A 183 -7.72 -2.98 20.85
N LYS A 184 -7.77 -4.31 20.80
CA LYS A 184 -7.61 -5.16 21.98
C LYS A 184 -6.22 -5.06 22.60
N LYS A 185 -5.16 -5.02 21.78
CA LYS A 185 -3.78 -4.84 22.24
C LYS A 185 -3.62 -3.51 22.98
N LEU A 186 -4.07 -2.44 22.36
CA LEU A 186 -3.99 -1.09 22.92
C LEU A 186 -4.84 -0.93 24.17
N ALA A 187 -6.03 -1.55 24.23
CA ALA A 187 -6.87 -1.56 25.43
C ALA A 187 -6.18 -2.22 26.63
N LEU A 188 -5.35 -3.22 26.40
CA LEU A 188 -4.64 -3.96 27.46
C LEU A 188 -3.35 -3.26 27.94
N SER A 189 -2.90 -2.19 27.29
CA SER A 189 -1.67 -1.48 27.66
C SER A 189 -1.71 -0.83 29.05
N GLY A 190 -2.90 -0.47 29.53
CA GLY A 190 -3.06 0.30 30.76
C GLY A 190 -2.67 1.77 30.67
N CYS A 191 -2.24 2.24 29.49
CA CYS A 191 -1.88 3.63 29.25
C CYS A 191 -3.13 4.47 28.91
N ASP A 192 -3.13 5.74 29.31
CA ASP A 192 -4.20 6.67 28.96
C ASP A 192 -4.13 7.09 27.51
N GLU A 193 -2.93 7.39 27.01
CA GLU A 193 -2.68 7.69 25.61
C GLU A 193 -2.18 6.45 24.87
N ARG A 194 -2.87 6.13 23.76
CA ARG A 194 -2.68 4.90 23.00
C ARG A 194 -2.66 5.22 21.52
N HIS A 195 -1.50 5.00 20.94
CA HIS A 195 -1.18 5.37 19.57
C HIS A 195 -1.25 4.17 18.64
N LEU A 196 -1.84 4.36 17.47
CA LEU A 196 -1.68 3.46 16.34
C LEU A 196 -0.81 4.14 15.30
N PHE A 197 0.31 3.51 14.94
CA PHE A 197 1.18 3.96 13.88
C PHE A 197 0.98 3.09 12.64
N VAL A 198 0.47 3.68 11.56
CA VAL A 198 0.19 2.98 10.29
C VAL A 198 1.22 3.42 9.25
N LEU A 199 2.11 2.50 8.88
CA LEU A 199 3.05 2.67 7.79
C LEU A 199 2.39 2.29 6.47
N PHE A 200 2.44 3.18 5.50
CA PHE A 200 2.02 2.91 4.13
C PHE A 200 3.24 2.74 3.24
N ASP A 201 3.23 1.74 2.38
CA ASP A 201 4.28 1.51 1.41
C ASP A 201 3.76 1.58 -0.03
N PHE A 202 4.64 1.36 -0.99
CA PHE A 202 4.30 1.42 -2.42
C PHE A 202 3.30 0.34 -2.86
N THR A 203 3.03 -0.67 -2.04
CA THR A 203 2.02 -1.71 -2.30
C THR A 203 0.63 -1.26 -1.90
N SER A 204 0.51 -0.20 -1.07
CA SER A 204 -0.78 0.40 -0.68
C SER A 204 -1.24 1.41 -1.73
N PRO A 205 -2.28 1.10 -2.53
CA PRO A 205 -2.83 2.04 -3.49
C PRO A 205 -3.44 3.28 -2.82
N GLU A 206 -4.06 3.09 -1.65
CA GLU A 206 -4.66 4.18 -0.86
C GLU A 206 -3.57 5.11 -0.32
N GLY A 207 -2.48 4.54 0.20
CA GLY A 207 -1.33 5.31 0.67
C GLY A 207 -0.71 6.13 -0.46
N TRP A 208 -0.47 5.52 -1.61
CA TRP A 208 0.05 6.27 -2.75
C TRP A 208 -0.87 7.42 -3.15
N ASN A 209 -2.17 7.15 -3.34
CA ASN A 209 -3.11 8.18 -3.74
C ASN A 209 -3.11 9.34 -2.74
N ALA A 210 -3.22 9.04 -1.45
CA ALA A 210 -3.30 10.05 -0.41
C ALA A 210 -2.00 10.86 -0.25
N PHE A 211 -0.85 10.19 -0.15
CA PHE A 211 0.41 10.88 0.17
C PHE A 211 1.16 11.44 -1.05
N VAL A 212 0.98 10.84 -2.24
CA VAL A 212 1.76 11.20 -3.43
C VAL A 212 0.93 11.99 -4.43
N GLU A 213 -0.28 11.53 -4.76
CA GLU A 213 -1.13 12.18 -5.76
C GLU A 213 -1.85 13.40 -5.18
N GLU A 214 -2.59 13.23 -4.08
CA GLU A 214 -3.33 14.33 -3.43
C GLU A 214 -2.41 15.19 -2.56
N GLY A 215 -1.58 14.55 -1.74
CA GLY A 215 -0.60 15.20 -0.88
C GLY A 215 -1.19 15.90 0.34
N GLU A 216 -2.50 15.83 0.53
CA GLU A 216 -3.23 16.41 1.65
C GLU A 216 -4.09 15.34 2.34
N PRO A 217 -4.24 15.41 3.67
CA PRO A 217 -5.07 14.47 4.40
C PRO A 217 -6.55 14.67 4.10
N PRO A 218 -7.37 13.61 4.25
CA PRO A 218 -8.81 13.70 4.06
C PRO A 218 -9.46 14.69 5.04
N GLU A 219 -10.45 15.44 4.57
CA GLU A 219 -11.23 16.35 5.43
C GLU A 219 -12.22 15.59 6.34
N MET A 220 -12.61 14.38 5.94
CA MET A 220 -13.57 13.56 6.69
C MET A 220 -12.98 13.10 8.03
N PRO A 221 -13.76 13.18 9.11
CA PRO A 221 -13.33 12.70 10.42
C PRO A 221 -13.08 11.20 10.41
N LEU A 222 -12.10 10.78 11.20
CA LEU A 222 -11.75 9.38 11.40
C LEU A 222 -12.57 8.77 12.54
N HIS A 223 -13.16 7.60 12.32
CA HIS A 223 -13.94 6.87 13.33
C HIS A 223 -13.06 5.83 14.04
N LEU A 224 -12.50 6.23 15.18
CA LEU A 224 -11.60 5.38 15.95
C LEU A 224 -12.33 4.65 17.09
N PRO A 225 -11.96 3.38 17.37
CA PRO A 225 -12.42 2.69 18.55
C PRO A 225 -11.87 3.36 19.82
N ASP A 226 -12.55 3.12 20.96
CA ASP A 226 -12.24 3.80 22.22
C ASP A 226 -10.82 3.55 22.75
N ALA A 227 -10.25 2.42 22.39
CA ALA A 227 -8.88 2.09 22.77
C ALA A 227 -7.79 2.83 21.98
N VAL A 228 -8.14 3.56 20.93
CA VAL A 228 -7.18 4.33 20.12
C VAL A 228 -7.41 5.81 20.34
N THR A 229 -6.46 6.51 20.92
CA THR A 229 -6.55 7.95 21.20
C THR A 229 -5.91 8.80 20.10
N THR A 230 -4.86 8.28 19.48
CA THR A 230 -4.08 8.99 18.45
C THR A 230 -3.68 8.03 17.33
N VAL A 231 -3.75 8.50 16.10
CA VAL A 231 -3.24 7.78 14.94
C VAL A 231 -2.15 8.59 14.25
N TRP A 232 -1.13 7.88 13.81
CA TRP A 232 -0.08 8.34 12.92
C TRP A 232 -0.20 7.59 11.62
N ALA A 233 -0.25 8.28 10.49
CA ALA A 233 -0.22 7.69 9.16
C ALA A 233 1.02 8.21 8.44
N ALA A 234 1.90 7.30 8.03
CA ALA A 234 3.20 7.68 7.50
C ALA A 234 3.51 7.05 6.15
N TRP A 235 4.08 7.87 5.27
CA TRP A 235 4.66 7.48 4.00
C TRP A 235 6.17 7.74 4.04
N PRO A 236 6.99 6.74 4.36
CA PRO A 236 8.42 6.94 4.62
C PRO A 236 9.23 7.30 3.37
N MET A 237 8.71 7.03 2.18
CA MET A 237 9.40 7.28 0.91
C MET A 237 9.25 8.72 0.38
N GLY A 238 8.54 9.59 1.09
CA GLY A 238 8.28 10.97 0.65
C GLY A 238 7.39 11.09 -0.60
N ARG A 239 6.99 12.32 -0.94
CA ARG A 239 6.01 12.60 -2.03
C ARG A 239 6.47 12.19 -3.42
N ASN A 240 7.77 12.11 -3.67
CA ASN A 240 8.30 11.77 -4.98
C ASN A 240 8.52 10.26 -5.19
N GLY A 241 8.10 9.44 -4.23
CA GLY A 241 8.21 8.00 -4.26
C GLY A 241 9.66 7.48 -4.10
N PRO A 242 9.87 6.18 -4.30
CA PRO A 242 11.14 5.51 -3.97
C PRO A 242 12.33 5.90 -4.85
N PHE A 243 12.10 6.65 -5.91
CA PHE A 243 13.16 7.03 -6.87
C PHE A 243 13.82 8.38 -6.58
N TYR A 244 13.31 9.12 -5.59
CA TYR A 244 13.80 10.45 -5.26
C TYR A 244 13.95 10.59 -3.74
N ALA A 245 15.05 11.18 -3.31
CA ALA A 245 15.26 11.51 -1.91
C ALA A 245 14.29 12.65 -1.52
N SER A 246 13.21 12.32 -0.90
CA SER A 246 12.20 13.26 -0.36
C SER A 246 12.01 13.00 1.13
N PRO A 247 11.76 14.03 1.93
CA PRO A 247 11.44 13.82 3.33
C PRO A 247 10.17 12.96 3.46
N PRO A 248 10.07 12.12 4.50
CA PRO A 248 8.88 11.35 4.78
C PRO A 248 7.68 12.28 4.98
N VAL A 249 6.48 11.78 4.66
CA VAL A 249 5.23 12.48 4.94
C VAL A 249 4.55 11.78 6.10
N VAL A 250 4.22 12.52 7.13
CA VAL A 250 3.55 12.00 8.32
C VAL A 250 2.34 12.86 8.64
N TRP A 251 1.21 12.23 8.81
CA TRP A 251 -0.02 12.84 9.31
C TRP A 251 -0.35 12.26 10.68
N ARG A 252 -0.90 13.11 11.54
CA ARG A 252 -1.35 12.72 12.86
C ARG A 252 -2.78 13.19 13.09
N VAL A 253 -3.58 12.39 13.78
CA VAL A 253 -4.92 12.76 14.23
C VAL A 253 -5.18 12.25 15.63
N ARG A 254 -5.73 13.09 16.48
CA ARG A 254 -6.31 12.66 17.77
C ARG A 254 -7.76 12.29 17.57
N ARG A 255 -8.25 11.37 18.38
CA ARG A 255 -9.65 10.94 18.34
C ARG A 255 -10.60 12.14 18.44
N GLY A 256 -11.54 12.24 17.50
CA GLY A 256 -12.47 13.36 17.39
C GLY A 256 -11.89 14.65 16.79
N GLY A 257 -10.59 14.65 16.46
CA GLY A 257 -9.90 15.75 15.82
C GLY A 257 -9.87 15.66 14.29
N ARG A 258 -9.09 16.56 13.69
CA ARG A 258 -8.75 16.53 12.26
C ARG A 258 -7.32 16.09 12.07
N TRP A 259 -7.01 15.59 10.89
CA TRP A 259 -5.66 15.29 10.49
C TRP A 259 -4.76 16.53 10.50
N GLU A 260 -3.57 16.38 11.03
CA GLU A 260 -2.49 17.37 11.02
C GLU A 260 -1.34 16.83 10.18
N VAL A 261 -0.80 17.64 9.29
CA VAL A 261 0.42 17.32 8.54
C VAL A 261 1.61 17.70 9.43
N LEU A 262 2.48 16.75 9.72
CA LEU A 262 3.71 17.00 10.45
C LEU A 262 4.81 17.32 9.44
N LEU A 263 5.38 18.53 9.54
CA LEU A 263 6.39 19.06 8.60
C LEU A 263 7.78 19.01 9.22
#